data_df65ae629e71ae344d7024da8738eb8d
#
_entry.id   df65ae629e71ae344d7024da8738eb8d
#
_cell.length_a   1.000
_cell.length_b   1.000
_cell.length_c   1.000
_cell.angle_alpha   90.00
_cell.angle_beta   90.00
_cell.angle_gamma   90.00
#
_symmetry.space_group_name_H-M   'P 1'
#
loop_
_entity.id
_entity.type
_entity.pdbx_description
1 polymer ?
#
loop_
_entity_poly.entity_id
_entity_poly.type
_entity_poly.pdbx_seq_one_letter_code
_entity_poly.pdbx_strand_id
1 'polypeptide(L)'
;MAKRRIYTAPGSQVVDISTGTARLEKVDGEVDSYVLHVNGVPSSSITLSEPTRLDFEYLDWMSRIIDIQFPAGPLRAVHIGAAGCALARALHAQRPGSKQTAIDIDPVLLDYSRTWFDLPRAPGLALRAGDGAVEAEKFRPDTLDVLIRDAFDHDSVPTALQTSGFFTTCARILKDSGVYIANVPDAGDHRVLRAELELLDSAFDHVAAAAEPGILKGRRRGNVVVIASNSPLHVHEIDRSLRTAATMATFLTGQGLKSRLGL
;
A
#
# COMPACT_ATOMS: atom_id res chain seq x y z
N MET A 1 25.31 -20.55 12.63
CA MET A 1 23.93 -20.94 12.94
C MET A 1 23.25 -19.80 13.69
N ALA A 2 22.42 -19.01 13.03
CA ALA A 2 21.65 -17.95 13.68
C ALA A 2 20.58 -18.57 14.56
N LYS A 3 20.55 -18.23 15.85
CA LYS A 3 19.48 -18.64 16.77
C LYS A 3 18.16 -18.09 16.25
N ARG A 4 17.28 -18.96 15.74
CA ARG A 4 15.90 -18.67 15.43
C ARG A 4 15.25 -18.15 16.71
N ARG A 5 15.00 -16.85 16.81
CA ARG A 5 14.17 -16.31 17.88
C ARG A 5 12.77 -16.87 17.66
N ILE A 6 12.31 -17.70 18.57
CA ILE A 6 10.92 -18.14 18.60
C ILE A 6 10.13 -16.91 19.07
N TYR A 7 9.53 -16.19 18.10
CA TYR A 7 8.55 -15.18 18.44
C TYR A 7 7.27 -15.93 18.80
N THR A 8 6.95 -15.96 20.08
CA THR A 8 5.60 -16.30 20.52
C THR A 8 4.73 -15.12 20.10
N ALA A 9 4.07 -15.25 18.94
CA ALA A 9 2.97 -14.36 18.63
C ALA A 9 1.97 -14.45 19.78
N PRO A 10 1.54 -13.32 20.38
CA PRO A 10 0.52 -13.35 21.40
C PRO A 10 -0.74 -13.96 20.76
N GLY A 11 -1.22 -15.07 21.32
CA GLY A 11 -2.55 -15.57 20.93
C GLY A 11 -3.57 -14.46 21.12
N SER A 12 -4.57 -14.37 20.26
CA SER A 12 -5.79 -13.50 20.20
C SER A 12 -5.95 -12.34 21.20
N GLN A 13 -4.89 -11.87 21.82
CA GLN A 13 -4.93 -10.81 22.84
C GLN A 13 -5.05 -9.45 22.18
N VAL A 14 -6.04 -8.68 22.63
CA VAL A 14 -6.14 -7.25 22.29
C VAL A 14 -5.09 -6.49 23.10
N VAL A 15 -4.36 -5.62 22.43
CA VAL A 15 -3.37 -4.71 23.02
C VAL A 15 -3.74 -3.26 22.75
N ASP A 16 -3.42 -2.38 23.69
CA ASP A 16 -3.59 -0.95 23.48
C ASP A 16 -2.48 -0.41 22.55
N ILE A 17 -2.86 0.46 21.64
CA ILE A 17 -1.97 1.25 20.77
C ILE A 17 -2.31 2.73 20.92
N SER A 18 -1.51 3.63 20.34
CA SER A 18 -1.74 5.08 20.53
C SER A 18 -3.07 5.57 19.94
N THR A 19 -3.56 4.92 18.89
CA THR A 19 -4.79 5.29 18.17
C THR A 19 -5.99 4.39 18.50
N GLY A 20 -5.88 3.53 19.53
CA GLY A 20 -6.95 2.62 19.92
C GLY A 20 -6.45 1.24 20.32
N THR A 21 -6.86 0.19 19.60
CA THR A 21 -6.48 -1.19 19.93
C THR A 21 -5.97 -1.95 18.71
N ALA A 22 -5.07 -2.90 18.95
CA ALA A 22 -4.65 -3.87 17.94
C ALA A 22 -4.86 -5.29 18.45
N ARG A 23 -5.21 -6.22 17.56
CA ARG A 23 -5.35 -7.65 17.85
C ARG A 23 -4.69 -8.45 16.74
N LEU A 24 -3.88 -9.41 17.14
CA LEU A 24 -3.32 -10.38 16.20
C LEU A 24 -4.13 -11.68 16.28
N GLU A 25 -4.75 -12.05 15.17
CA GLU A 25 -5.55 -13.25 15.02
C GLU A 25 -4.80 -14.28 14.19
N LYS A 26 -4.64 -15.50 14.74
CA LYS A 26 -4.03 -16.59 13.99
C LYS A 26 -5.03 -17.14 12.98
N VAL A 27 -4.59 -17.38 11.75
CA VAL A 27 -5.42 -18.00 10.72
C VAL A 27 -5.58 -19.50 11.00
N ASP A 28 -6.81 -19.97 11.07
CA ASP A 28 -7.11 -21.37 11.35
C ASP A 28 -6.55 -22.29 10.25
N GLY A 29 -5.92 -23.40 10.70
CA GLY A 29 -5.32 -24.36 9.80
C GLY A 29 -3.95 -23.98 9.25
N GLU A 30 -3.48 -22.75 9.49
CA GLU A 30 -2.14 -22.30 9.07
C GLU A 30 -1.15 -22.23 10.26
N VAL A 31 0.12 -22.51 10.00
CA VAL A 31 1.13 -22.65 11.09
C VAL A 31 1.55 -21.29 11.62
N ASP A 32 1.79 -20.31 10.73
CA ASP A 32 2.43 -19.03 11.05
C ASP A 32 1.80 -17.84 10.27
N SER A 33 0.51 -17.94 9.97
CA SER A 33 -0.27 -16.90 9.31
C SER A 33 -1.17 -16.19 10.32
N TYR A 34 -1.20 -14.87 10.20
CA TYR A 34 -1.87 -13.98 11.14
C TYR A 34 -2.59 -12.84 10.40
N VAL A 35 -3.74 -12.46 10.92
CA VAL A 35 -4.42 -11.20 10.54
C VAL A 35 -4.27 -10.21 11.68
N LEU A 36 -3.70 -9.06 11.36
CA LEU A 36 -3.65 -7.90 12.25
C LEU A 36 -4.93 -7.09 12.09
N HIS A 37 -5.65 -6.92 13.18
CA HIS A 37 -6.79 -6.02 13.27
C HIS A 37 -6.38 -4.75 14.02
N VAL A 38 -6.65 -3.60 13.43
CA VAL A 38 -6.51 -2.28 14.07
C VAL A 38 -7.91 -1.70 14.26
N ASN A 39 -8.27 -1.39 15.51
CA ASN A 39 -9.61 -0.91 15.87
C ASN A 39 -10.76 -1.82 15.35
N GLY A 40 -10.51 -3.15 15.34
CA GLY A 40 -11.46 -4.15 14.86
C GLY A 40 -11.50 -4.35 13.34
N VAL A 41 -10.75 -3.56 12.57
CA VAL A 41 -10.68 -3.67 11.10
C VAL A 41 -9.46 -4.51 10.70
N PRO A 42 -9.60 -5.55 9.84
CA PRO A 42 -8.47 -6.27 9.26
C PRO A 42 -7.56 -5.31 8.49
N SER A 43 -6.33 -5.13 8.96
CA SER A 43 -5.40 -4.13 8.43
C SER A 43 -4.15 -4.73 7.79
N SER A 44 -3.81 -5.98 8.09
CA SER A 44 -2.74 -6.71 7.40
C SER A 44 -2.94 -8.22 7.56
N SER A 45 -2.61 -8.99 6.53
CA SER A 45 -2.44 -10.45 6.61
C SER A 45 -0.98 -10.80 6.34
N ILE A 46 -0.40 -11.64 7.19
CA ILE A 46 1.03 -11.95 7.16
C ILE A 46 1.26 -13.42 7.46
N THR A 47 1.94 -14.11 6.53
CA THR A 47 2.53 -15.42 6.75
C THR A 47 4.03 -15.27 7.00
N LEU A 48 4.52 -15.67 8.17
CA LEU A 48 5.91 -15.41 8.56
C LEU A 48 6.93 -16.15 7.68
N SER A 49 6.64 -17.39 7.29
CA SER A 49 7.50 -18.20 6.41
C SER A 49 7.45 -17.78 4.94
N GLU A 50 6.40 -17.07 4.53
CA GLU A 50 6.15 -16.67 3.14
C GLU A 50 6.05 -15.14 3.00
N PRO A 51 7.16 -14.39 3.10
CA PRO A 51 7.12 -12.92 3.12
C PRO A 51 6.56 -12.29 1.85
N THR A 52 6.53 -13.03 0.74
CA THR A 52 5.99 -12.56 -0.55
C THR A 52 4.50 -12.84 -0.73
N ARG A 53 3.89 -13.62 0.17
CA ARG A 53 2.45 -13.89 0.15
C ARG A 53 1.67 -12.65 0.59
N LEU A 54 0.74 -12.22 -0.25
CA LEU A 54 -0.14 -11.07 -0.03
C LEU A 54 -1.58 -11.54 -0.18
N ASP A 55 -2.28 -11.70 0.94
CA ASP A 55 -3.65 -12.24 0.95
C ASP A 55 -4.70 -11.17 0.64
N PHE A 56 -4.41 -9.89 0.88
CA PHE A 56 -5.28 -8.79 0.46
C PHE A 56 -5.07 -8.53 -1.03
N GLU A 57 -6.15 -8.62 -1.80
CA GLU A 57 -6.14 -8.55 -3.26
C GLU A 57 -5.46 -7.27 -3.79
N TYR A 58 -5.73 -6.14 -3.17
CA TYR A 58 -5.15 -4.86 -3.61
C TYR A 58 -3.64 -4.77 -3.37
N LEU A 59 -3.10 -5.45 -2.35
CA LEU A 59 -1.65 -5.53 -2.12
C LEU A 59 -0.95 -6.41 -3.17
N ASP A 60 -1.58 -7.52 -3.58
CA ASP A 60 -1.08 -8.33 -4.71
C ASP A 60 -1.08 -7.50 -6.00
N TRP A 61 -2.14 -6.74 -6.27
CA TRP A 61 -2.17 -5.85 -7.45
C TRP A 61 -1.08 -4.79 -7.39
N MET A 62 -0.88 -4.13 -6.24
CA MET A 62 0.21 -3.16 -6.05
C MET A 62 1.58 -3.80 -6.31
N SER A 63 1.84 -4.99 -5.75
CA SER A 63 3.09 -5.71 -5.96
C SER A 63 3.34 -6.02 -7.43
N ARG A 64 2.34 -6.54 -8.16
CA ARG A 64 2.42 -6.82 -9.59
C ARG A 64 2.67 -5.58 -10.44
N ILE A 65 2.02 -4.46 -10.12
CA ILE A 65 2.22 -3.18 -10.80
C ILE A 65 3.66 -2.71 -10.60
N ILE A 66 4.17 -2.76 -9.37
CA ILE A 66 5.56 -2.39 -9.04
C ILE A 66 6.55 -3.28 -9.79
N ASP A 67 6.31 -4.58 -9.86
CA ASP A 67 7.20 -5.53 -10.54
C ASP A 67 7.27 -5.28 -12.04
N ILE A 68 6.18 -4.88 -12.67
CA ILE A 68 6.14 -4.59 -14.09
C ILE A 68 6.75 -3.22 -14.38
N GLN A 69 6.42 -2.21 -13.58
CA GLN A 69 6.94 -0.86 -13.78
C GLN A 69 8.46 -0.78 -13.52
N PHE A 70 8.96 -1.64 -12.61
CA PHE A 70 10.37 -1.75 -12.27
C PHE A 70 10.84 -3.20 -12.38
N PRO A 71 11.16 -3.69 -13.59
CA PRO A 71 11.38 -5.13 -13.82
C PRO A 71 12.64 -5.69 -13.14
N ALA A 72 13.56 -4.86 -12.69
CA ALA A 72 14.79 -5.32 -12.04
C ALA A 72 15.36 -4.33 -11.04
N GLY A 73 16.16 -4.84 -10.10
CA GLY A 73 16.97 -4.05 -9.18
C GLY A 73 16.26 -3.62 -7.89
N PRO A 74 17.05 -3.03 -6.98
CA PRO A 74 16.55 -2.50 -5.71
C PRO A 74 15.76 -1.21 -5.91
N LEU A 75 14.80 -0.95 -5.01
CA LEU A 75 13.94 0.22 -5.00
C LEU A 75 14.20 1.08 -3.76
N ARG A 76 13.92 2.38 -3.91
CA ARG A 76 13.68 3.29 -2.80
C ARG A 76 12.18 3.54 -2.68
N ALA A 77 11.57 2.97 -1.66
CA ALA A 77 10.14 3.04 -1.45
C ALA A 77 9.77 3.68 -0.11
N VAL A 78 8.64 4.38 -0.12
CA VAL A 78 8.00 4.90 1.10
C VAL A 78 6.59 4.35 1.17
N HIS A 79 6.20 3.88 2.34
CA HIS A 79 4.87 3.39 2.65
C HIS A 79 4.24 4.32 3.69
N ILE A 80 3.14 4.98 3.34
CA ILE A 80 2.32 5.80 4.25
C ILE A 80 1.11 4.98 4.66
N GLY A 81 0.98 4.70 5.96
CA GLY A 81 0.14 3.66 6.51
C GLY A 81 0.89 2.34 6.50
N ALA A 82 1.43 1.98 7.66
CA ALA A 82 2.33 0.83 7.73
C ALA A 82 1.63 -0.43 8.25
N ALA A 83 0.73 -0.29 9.22
CA ALA A 83 0.10 -1.41 9.93
C ALA A 83 1.09 -2.57 10.15
N GLY A 84 0.85 -3.75 9.58
CA GLY A 84 1.75 -4.91 9.66
C GLY A 84 2.90 -4.93 8.64
N CYS A 85 3.04 -3.91 7.78
CA CYS A 85 4.08 -3.80 6.75
C CYS A 85 4.09 -4.96 5.73
N ALA A 86 2.94 -5.55 5.39
CA ALA A 86 2.86 -6.72 4.52
C ALA A 86 3.53 -6.49 3.15
N LEU A 87 3.17 -5.40 2.45
CA LEU A 87 3.77 -5.06 1.15
C LEU A 87 5.26 -4.73 1.27
N ALA A 88 5.68 -4.02 2.33
CA ALA A 88 7.08 -3.68 2.54
C ALA A 88 7.94 -4.94 2.79
N ARG A 89 7.41 -5.95 3.51
CA ARG A 89 8.06 -7.26 3.67
C ARG A 89 8.20 -7.99 2.34
N ALA A 90 7.13 -8.00 1.55
CA ALA A 90 7.13 -8.65 0.23
C ALA A 90 8.17 -8.01 -0.68
N LEU A 91 8.19 -6.70 -0.81
CA LEU A 91 9.18 -5.97 -1.61
C LEU A 91 10.62 -6.18 -1.12
N HIS A 92 10.83 -6.28 0.20
CA HIS A 92 12.16 -6.57 0.73
C HIS A 92 12.66 -7.96 0.32
N ALA A 93 11.78 -8.96 0.34
CA ALA A 93 12.11 -10.34 -0.04
C ALA A 93 12.31 -10.50 -1.54
N GLN A 94 11.46 -9.86 -2.36
CA GLN A 94 11.51 -9.92 -3.82
C GLN A 94 12.68 -9.12 -4.40
N ARG A 95 13.09 -8.03 -3.73
CA ARG A 95 14.07 -7.03 -4.24
C ARG A 95 15.16 -6.75 -3.23
N PRO A 96 16.12 -7.69 -3.06
CA PRO A 96 17.25 -7.50 -2.16
C PRO A 96 18.03 -6.21 -2.45
N GLY A 97 18.42 -5.49 -1.39
CA GLY A 97 19.11 -4.21 -1.50
C GLY A 97 18.18 -2.99 -1.56
N SER A 98 16.87 -3.18 -1.65
CA SER A 98 15.90 -2.08 -1.55
C SER A 98 16.01 -1.33 -0.22
N LYS A 99 15.75 -0.02 -0.27
CA LYS A 99 15.71 0.85 0.91
C LYS A 99 14.29 1.37 1.08
N GLN A 100 13.67 0.99 2.18
CA GLN A 100 12.26 1.31 2.42
C GLN A 100 12.08 2.07 3.72
N THR A 101 11.08 2.95 3.75
CA THR A 101 10.61 3.62 4.97
C THR A 101 9.10 3.41 5.08
N ALA A 102 8.66 2.83 6.17
CA ALA A 102 7.24 2.73 6.52
C ALA A 102 6.91 3.78 7.58
N ILE A 103 5.91 4.59 7.30
CA ILE A 103 5.45 5.71 8.13
C ILE A 103 4.06 5.36 8.66
N ASP A 104 3.89 5.46 9.95
CA ASP A 104 2.58 5.29 10.59
C ASP A 104 2.42 6.33 11.70
N ILE A 105 1.18 6.78 11.89
CA ILE A 105 0.87 7.74 12.95
C ILE A 105 1.03 7.13 14.34
N ASP A 106 0.95 5.79 14.46
CA ASP A 106 0.97 5.08 15.73
C ASP A 106 2.34 4.45 16.03
N PRO A 107 3.14 5.05 16.93
CA PRO A 107 4.45 4.51 17.29
C PRO A 107 4.36 3.16 18.01
N VAL A 108 3.30 2.92 18.78
CA VAL A 108 3.14 1.68 19.54
C VAL A 108 2.79 0.53 18.59
N LEU A 109 1.95 0.78 17.57
CA LEU A 109 1.67 -0.19 16.52
C LEU A 109 2.93 -0.57 15.75
N LEU A 110 3.77 0.40 15.41
CA LEU A 110 5.05 0.13 14.72
C LEU A 110 5.97 -0.76 15.55
N ASP A 111 6.05 -0.56 16.87
CA ASP A 111 6.86 -1.39 17.76
C ASP A 111 6.31 -2.83 17.87
N TYR A 112 4.99 -2.99 17.96
CA TYR A 112 4.34 -4.29 17.90
C TYR A 112 4.58 -4.99 16.56
N SER A 113 4.38 -4.30 15.45
CA SER A 113 4.59 -4.86 14.10
C SER A 113 6.03 -5.33 13.90
N ARG A 114 7.02 -4.57 14.38
CA ARG A 114 8.42 -4.98 14.34
C ARG A 114 8.66 -6.26 15.13
N THR A 115 8.01 -6.41 16.28
CA THR A 115 8.18 -7.56 17.18
C THR A 115 7.43 -8.79 16.65
N TRP A 116 6.18 -8.59 16.21
CA TRP A 116 5.33 -9.70 15.77
C TRP A 116 5.75 -10.32 14.46
N PHE A 117 6.23 -9.49 13.51
CA PHE A 117 6.43 -9.90 12.12
C PHE A 117 7.90 -9.98 11.70
N ASP A 118 8.85 -9.90 12.65
CA ASP A 118 10.30 -9.94 12.39
C ASP A 118 10.70 -9.05 11.21
N LEU A 119 10.25 -7.80 11.25
CA LEU A 119 10.45 -6.87 10.15
C LEU A 119 11.93 -6.57 9.91
N PRO A 120 12.37 -6.45 8.64
CA PRO A 120 13.74 -6.09 8.31
C PRO A 120 14.17 -4.79 9.01
N ARG A 121 15.45 -4.70 9.37
CA ARG A 121 16.02 -3.46 9.93
C ARG A 121 16.42 -2.50 8.82
N ALA A 122 16.55 -1.22 9.18
CA ALA A 122 17.14 -0.22 8.28
C ALA A 122 18.54 -0.65 7.78
N PRO A 123 18.89 -0.40 6.51
CA PRO A 123 18.12 0.37 5.53
C PRO A 123 17.06 -0.44 4.77
N GLY A 124 16.96 -1.76 4.98
CA GLY A 124 15.98 -2.63 4.31
C GLY A 124 14.54 -2.17 4.57
N LEU A 125 14.19 -1.89 5.85
CA LEU A 125 12.93 -1.28 6.24
C LEU A 125 13.12 -0.44 7.51
N ALA A 126 13.13 0.88 7.36
CA ALA A 126 13.07 1.83 8.46
C ALA A 126 11.59 2.04 8.86
N LEU A 127 11.28 2.02 10.16
CA LEU A 127 9.97 2.43 10.68
C LEU A 127 10.07 3.85 11.22
N ARG A 128 9.09 4.69 10.91
CA ARG A 128 9.04 6.08 11.30
C ARG A 128 7.64 6.43 11.79
N ALA A 129 7.54 6.85 13.06
CA ALA A 129 6.29 7.35 13.61
C ALA A 129 6.08 8.81 13.18
N GLY A 130 4.87 9.14 12.72
CA GLY A 130 4.49 10.49 12.36
C GLY A 130 3.33 10.58 11.38
N ASP A 131 2.83 11.79 11.20
CA ASP A 131 1.83 12.10 10.18
C ASP A 131 2.42 11.92 8.78
N GLY A 132 1.74 11.14 7.94
CA GLY A 132 2.23 10.77 6.61
C GLY A 132 2.45 11.97 5.68
N ALA A 133 1.59 13.00 5.74
CA ALA A 133 1.74 14.20 4.92
C ALA A 133 2.97 15.02 5.37
N VAL A 134 3.13 15.20 6.69
CA VAL A 134 4.27 15.92 7.27
C VAL A 134 5.59 15.19 7.02
N GLU A 135 5.59 13.88 7.16
CA GLU A 135 6.80 13.06 6.95
C GLU A 135 7.20 13.01 5.46
N ALA A 136 6.22 13.02 4.53
CA ALA A 136 6.49 13.07 3.09
C ALA A 136 7.27 14.33 2.68
N GLU A 137 6.99 15.48 3.29
CA GLU A 137 7.68 16.73 2.97
C GLU A 137 9.19 16.69 3.26
N LYS A 138 9.63 15.81 4.18
CA LYS A 138 11.04 15.69 4.60
C LYS A 138 11.90 14.91 3.59
N PHE A 139 11.29 14.25 2.61
CA PHE A 139 12.05 13.56 1.57
C PHE A 139 12.58 14.56 0.53
N ARG A 140 13.80 14.30 0.05
CA ARG A 140 14.42 15.11 -1.00
C ARG A 140 13.67 14.92 -2.32
N PRO A 141 13.62 15.96 -3.16
CA PRO A 141 13.08 15.83 -4.50
C PRO A 141 13.79 14.72 -5.30
N ASP A 142 13.07 14.07 -6.21
CA ASP A 142 13.60 13.16 -7.21
C ASP A 142 14.45 12.01 -6.62
N THR A 143 13.95 11.39 -5.53
CA THR A 143 14.72 10.33 -4.84
C THR A 143 14.00 9.00 -4.71
N LEU A 144 12.68 8.96 -4.84
CA LEU A 144 11.90 7.74 -4.63
C LEU A 144 11.50 7.09 -5.95
N ASP A 145 11.57 5.78 -5.98
CA ASP A 145 11.02 4.98 -7.08
C ASP A 145 9.52 4.74 -6.88
N VAL A 146 9.10 4.47 -5.63
CA VAL A 146 7.72 4.15 -5.30
C VAL A 146 7.29 4.85 -4.02
N LEU A 147 6.12 5.48 -4.07
CA LEU A 147 5.41 5.99 -2.91
C LEU A 147 4.05 5.31 -2.80
N ILE A 148 3.86 4.55 -1.73
CA ILE A 148 2.62 3.82 -1.45
C ILE A 148 1.83 4.57 -0.38
N ARG A 149 0.52 4.76 -0.59
CA ARG A 149 -0.40 5.23 0.45
C ARG A 149 -1.48 4.19 0.68
N ASP A 150 -1.48 3.62 1.87
CA ASP A 150 -2.47 2.66 2.37
C ASP A 150 -2.80 3.00 3.83
N ALA A 151 -3.17 4.26 4.06
CA ALA A 151 -3.44 4.84 5.37
C ALA A 151 -4.93 5.16 5.53
N PHE A 152 -5.48 4.71 6.64
CA PHE A 152 -6.89 4.86 6.96
C PHE A 152 -7.09 5.42 8.37
N ASP A 153 -8.11 6.25 8.50
CA ASP A 153 -8.75 6.60 9.76
C ASP A 153 -10.15 5.97 9.72
N HIS A 154 -10.31 4.84 10.42
CA HIS A 154 -11.45 3.93 10.34
C HIS A 154 -11.66 3.40 8.90
N ASP A 155 -12.65 3.88 8.18
CA ASP A 155 -13.01 3.46 6.81
C ASP A 155 -12.73 4.53 5.74
N SER A 156 -12.03 5.58 6.11
CA SER A 156 -11.73 6.71 5.22
C SER A 156 -10.24 7.04 5.19
N VAL A 157 -9.78 7.64 4.10
CA VAL A 157 -8.43 8.16 3.99
C VAL A 157 -8.33 9.48 4.77
N PRO A 158 -7.29 9.70 5.59
CA PRO A 158 -7.09 10.96 6.29
C PRO A 158 -7.06 12.16 5.34
N THR A 159 -7.81 13.22 5.66
CA THR A 159 -7.96 14.40 4.78
C THR A 159 -6.62 15.05 4.40
N ALA A 160 -5.63 15.02 5.29
CA ALA A 160 -4.29 15.56 5.01
C ALA A 160 -3.60 14.85 3.82
N LEU A 161 -3.94 13.57 3.57
CA LEU A 161 -3.42 12.74 2.48
C LEU A 161 -4.28 12.81 1.20
N GLN A 162 -5.26 13.71 1.15
CA GLN A 162 -6.17 13.91 0.01
C GLN A 162 -6.21 15.39 -0.43
N THR A 163 -5.10 16.10 -0.30
CA THR A 163 -4.99 17.51 -0.69
C THR A 163 -4.11 17.70 -1.92
N SER A 164 -4.35 18.76 -2.70
CA SER A 164 -3.47 19.11 -3.81
C SER A 164 -2.02 19.32 -3.38
N GLY A 165 -1.79 19.90 -2.20
CA GLY A 165 -0.45 20.07 -1.60
C GLY A 165 0.25 18.74 -1.35
N PHE A 166 -0.47 17.74 -0.84
CA PHE A 166 0.09 16.41 -0.63
C PHE A 166 0.48 15.75 -1.97
N PHE A 167 -0.38 15.79 -2.99
CA PHE A 167 -0.06 15.20 -4.29
C PHE A 167 1.07 15.93 -5.02
N THR A 168 1.17 17.27 -4.88
CA THR A 168 2.33 18.04 -5.35
C THR A 168 3.62 17.58 -4.65
N THR A 169 3.57 17.34 -3.34
CA THR A 169 4.70 16.78 -2.59
C THR A 169 5.04 15.37 -3.08
N CYS A 170 4.05 14.50 -3.32
CA CYS A 170 4.28 13.16 -3.87
C CYS A 170 5.00 13.23 -5.24
N ALA A 171 4.53 14.06 -6.16
CA ALA A 171 5.16 14.25 -7.47
C ALA A 171 6.59 14.77 -7.33
N ARG A 172 6.85 15.71 -6.42
CA ARG A 172 8.17 16.29 -6.19
C ARG A 172 9.20 15.27 -5.67
N ILE A 173 8.82 14.37 -4.77
CA ILE A 173 9.77 13.44 -4.13
C ILE A 173 10.00 12.17 -4.95
N LEU A 174 9.09 11.84 -5.86
CA LEU A 174 9.25 10.76 -6.83
C LEU A 174 10.24 11.17 -7.92
N LYS A 175 10.98 10.20 -8.45
CA LYS A 175 11.74 10.36 -9.70
C LYS A 175 10.77 10.51 -10.87
N ASP A 176 11.24 11.01 -12.02
CA ASP A 176 10.41 11.11 -13.23
C ASP A 176 9.75 9.76 -13.60
N SER A 177 10.49 8.65 -13.47
CA SER A 177 9.98 7.29 -13.67
C SER A 177 9.31 6.69 -12.43
N GLY A 178 9.24 7.45 -11.35
CA GLY A 178 8.66 7.00 -10.10
C GLY A 178 7.15 6.90 -10.16
N VAL A 179 6.57 6.06 -9.30
CA VAL A 179 5.12 5.86 -9.23
C VAL A 179 4.56 6.13 -7.85
N TYR A 180 3.45 6.84 -7.82
CA TYR A 180 2.54 6.90 -6.69
C TYR A 180 1.52 5.79 -6.84
N ILE A 181 1.30 5.00 -5.78
CA ILE A 181 0.30 3.93 -5.75
C ILE A 181 -0.50 4.06 -4.46
N ALA A 182 -1.82 4.04 -4.53
CA ALA A 182 -2.63 4.13 -3.33
C ALA A 182 -3.85 3.20 -3.34
N ASN A 183 -4.25 2.78 -2.15
CA ASN A 183 -5.54 2.16 -1.91
C ASN A 183 -6.58 3.24 -1.62
N VAL A 184 -7.66 3.24 -2.40
CA VAL A 184 -8.82 4.13 -2.24
C VAL A 184 -10.04 3.26 -1.93
N PRO A 185 -10.62 3.38 -0.72
CA PRO A 185 -11.87 2.71 -0.40
C PRO A 185 -13.00 3.42 -1.16
N ASP A 186 -13.64 2.72 -2.07
CA ASP A 186 -14.65 3.33 -2.93
C ASP A 186 -16.03 2.69 -2.75
N ALA A 187 -17.05 3.52 -2.93
CA ALA A 187 -18.45 3.13 -2.90
C ALA A 187 -19.03 3.15 -4.34
N GLY A 188 -20.23 2.62 -4.49
CA GLY A 188 -20.86 2.50 -5.81
C GLY A 188 -21.14 3.82 -6.53
N ASP A 189 -21.08 4.96 -5.83
CA ASP A 189 -21.25 6.30 -6.42
C ASP A 189 -19.92 6.90 -6.94
N HIS A 190 -18.79 6.24 -6.65
CA HIS A 190 -17.43 6.66 -7.04
C HIS A 190 -17.02 8.08 -6.63
N ARG A 191 -17.69 8.68 -5.66
CA ARG A 191 -17.45 10.08 -5.29
C ARG A 191 -16.04 10.29 -4.74
N VAL A 192 -15.57 9.39 -3.85
CA VAL A 192 -14.24 9.47 -3.25
C VAL A 192 -13.17 9.27 -4.33
N LEU A 193 -13.33 8.24 -5.15
CA LEU A 193 -12.41 7.92 -6.23
C LEU A 193 -12.30 9.07 -7.24
N ARG A 194 -13.43 9.65 -7.68
CA ARG A 194 -13.41 10.80 -8.62
C ARG A 194 -12.65 11.99 -8.07
N ALA A 195 -12.93 12.38 -6.81
CA ALA A 195 -12.25 13.51 -6.19
C ALA A 195 -10.73 13.29 -6.10
N GLU A 196 -10.29 12.08 -5.80
CA GLU A 196 -8.86 11.75 -5.75
C GLU A 196 -8.23 11.77 -7.15
N LEU A 197 -8.89 11.21 -8.15
CA LEU A 197 -8.40 11.20 -9.54
C LEU A 197 -8.25 12.62 -10.12
N GLU A 198 -9.17 13.54 -9.82
CA GLU A 198 -9.06 14.95 -10.24
C GLU A 198 -7.81 15.63 -9.66
N LEU A 199 -7.50 15.35 -8.40
CA LEU A 199 -6.29 15.88 -7.75
C LEU A 199 -5.02 15.22 -8.31
N LEU A 200 -5.05 13.93 -8.60
CA LEU A 200 -3.92 13.21 -9.22
C LEU A 200 -3.68 13.68 -10.65
N ASP A 201 -4.72 13.87 -11.48
CA ASP A 201 -4.63 14.41 -12.85
C ASP A 201 -4.00 15.84 -12.87
N SER A 202 -4.12 16.58 -11.75
CA SER A 202 -3.51 17.91 -11.63
C SER A 202 -2.03 17.88 -11.25
N ALA A 203 -1.53 16.74 -10.76
CA ALA A 203 -0.18 16.59 -10.22
C ALA A 203 0.71 15.65 -11.04
N PHE A 204 0.13 14.79 -11.89
CA PHE A 204 0.82 13.76 -12.65
C PHE A 204 0.31 13.68 -14.10
N ASP A 205 1.20 13.33 -15.04
CA ASP A 205 0.87 13.21 -16.45
C ASP A 205 0.09 11.94 -16.80
N HIS A 206 0.26 10.88 -16.02
CA HIS A 206 -0.36 9.58 -16.25
C HIS A 206 -1.06 9.10 -14.99
N VAL A 207 -2.38 8.88 -15.09
CA VAL A 207 -3.22 8.37 -13.99
C VAL A 207 -3.98 7.15 -14.46
N ALA A 208 -4.04 6.14 -13.60
CA ALA A 208 -4.71 4.88 -13.84
C ALA A 208 -5.40 4.36 -12.57
N ALA A 209 -6.32 3.41 -12.75
CA ALA A 209 -6.96 2.71 -11.64
C ALA A 209 -7.15 1.23 -11.93
N ALA A 210 -7.02 0.40 -10.91
CA ALA A 210 -7.25 -1.04 -10.94
C ALA A 210 -8.24 -1.45 -9.84
N ALA A 211 -9.25 -2.19 -10.20
CA ALA A 211 -10.16 -2.80 -9.23
C ALA A 211 -10.93 -3.97 -9.86
N GLU A 212 -11.61 -4.74 -9.03
CA GLU A 212 -12.54 -5.75 -9.54
C GLU A 212 -13.63 -5.11 -10.41
N PRO A 213 -14.06 -5.80 -11.49
CA PRO A 213 -15.07 -5.26 -12.40
C PRO A 213 -16.39 -4.84 -11.74
N GLY A 214 -16.75 -5.52 -10.63
CA GLY A 214 -17.96 -5.20 -9.86
C GLY A 214 -17.89 -3.87 -9.14
N ILE A 215 -16.69 -3.51 -8.63
CA ILE A 215 -16.42 -2.24 -7.97
C ILE A 215 -16.46 -1.11 -9.00
N LEU A 216 -15.69 -1.22 -10.09
CA LEU A 216 -15.68 -0.21 -11.16
C LEU A 216 -17.03 0.01 -11.85
N LYS A 217 -17.97 -0.93 -11.72
CA LYS A 217 -19.35 -0.78 -12.19
C LYS A 217 -20.30 -0.21 -11.15
N GLY A 218 -19.80 0.20 -9.99
CA GLY A 218 -20.62 0.72 -8.89
C GLY A 218 -21.58 -0.29 -8.25
N ARG A 219 -21.34 -1.60 -8.43
CA ARG A 219 -22.23 -2.65 -7.92
C ARG A 219 -22.01 -3.00 -6.45
N ARG A 220 -20.85 -2.69 -5.91
CA ARG A 220 -20.46 -2.92 -4.52
C ARG A 220 -19.32 -2.01 -4.10
N ARG A 221 -19.13 -1.85 -2.80
CA ARG A 221 -17.95 -1.20 -2.19
C ARG A 221 -16.73 -2.10 -2.34
N GLY A 222 -15.54 -1.49 -2.33
CA GLY A 222 -14.28 -2.23 -2.29
C GLY A 222 -13.07 -1.34 -2.49
N ASN A 223 -11.91 -1.97 -2.64
CA ASN A 223 -10.64 -1.31 -2.82
C ASN A 223 -10.41 -0.99 -4.29
N VAL A 224 -9.95 0.23 -4.56
CA VAL A 224 -9.46 0.66 -5.86
C VAL A 224 -8.00 1.06 -5.70
N VAL A 225 -7.10 0.41 -6.42
CA VAL A 225 -5.71 0.82 -6.51
C VAL A 225 -5.59 1.90 -7.56
N VAL A 226 -5.22 3.12 -7.16
CA VAL A 226 -4.89 4.20 -8.08
C VAL A 226 -3.39 4.28 -8.26
N ILE A 227 -2.95 4.62 -9.49
CA ILE A 227 -1.55 4.73 -9.86
C ILE A 227 -1.36 6.05 -10.59
N ALA A 228 -0.30 6.79 -10.26
CA ALA A 228 0.07 8.01 -10.95
C ALA A 228 1.59 8.12 -11.16
N SER A 229 2.01 8.69 -12.30
CA SER A 229 3.41 8.86 -12.69
C SER A 229 3.56 10.00 -13.69
N ASN A 230 4.76 10.60 -13.74
CA ASN A 230 5.14 11.54 -14.81
C ASN A 230 5.75 10.84 -16.03
N SER A 231 6.01 9.55 -15.93
CA SER A 231 6.44 8.70 -17.05
C SER A 231 5.35 7.72 -17.47
N PRO A 232 5.32 7.28 -18.73
CA PRO A 232 4.32 6.33 -19.21
C PRO A 232 4.28 5.03 -18.40
N LEU A 233 3.09 4.54 -18.12
CA LEU A 233 2.86 3.27 -17.48
C LEU A 233 2.92 2.12 -18.50
N HIS A 234 3.41 0.95 -18.10
CA HIS A 234 3.41 -0.29 -18.89
C HIS A 234 2.00 -0.92 -18.95
N VAL A 235 1.05 -0.20 -19.57
CA VAL A 235 -0.40 -0.47 -19.52
C VAL A 235 -0.75 -1.91 -19.91
N HIS A 236 -0.20 -2.41 -21.03
CA HIS A 236 -0.54 -3.74 -21.56
C HIS A 236 -0.05 -4.87 -20.64
N GLU A 237 1.15 -4.73 -20.10
CA GLU A 237 1.77 -5.71 -19.22
C GLU A 237 1.05 -5.73 -17.87
N ILE A 238 0.71 -4.54 -17.34
CA ILE A 238 -0.03 -4.41 -16.09
C ILE A 238 -1.43 -5.03 -16.25
N ASP A 239 -2.21 -4.64 -17.27
CA ASP A 239 -3.55 -5.18 -17.48
C ASP A 239 -3.53 -6.71 -17.61
N ARG A 240 -2.59 -7.27 -18.39
CA ARG A 240 -2.44 -8.72 -18.53
C ARG A 240 -2.13 -9.41 -17.21
N SER A 241 -1.22 -8.84 -16.39
CA SER A 241 -0.85 -9.40 -15.09
C SER A 241 -2.03 -9.38 -14.12
N LEU A 242 -2.76 -8.27 -14.04
CA LEU A 242 -3.89 -8.12 -13.14
C LEU A 242 -5.07 -9.03 -13.50
N ARG A 243 -5.27 -9.33 -14.80
CA ARG A 243 -6.27 -10.31 -15.26
C ARG A 243 -5.96 -11.75 -14.86
N THR A 244 -4.70 -12.06 -14.57
CA THR A 244 -4.24 -13.39 -14.14
C THR A 244 -3.97 -13.49 -12.65
N ALA A 245 -4.24 -12.43 -11.88
CA ALA A 245 -4.16 -12.44 -10.42
C ALA A 245 -5.22 -13.38 -9.81
N ALA A 246 -4.97 -13.85 -8.59
CA ALA A 246 -5.93 -14.71 -7.86
C ALA A 246 -7.32 -14.03 -7.74
N THR A 247 -7.33 -12.75 -7.40
CA THR A 247 -8.50 -11.88 -7.58
C THR A 247 -8.24 -10.99 -8.78
N MET A 248 -8.96 -11.22 -9.87
CA MET A 248 -8.77 -10.51 -11.13
C MET A 248 -9.19 -9.04 -11.00
N ALA A 249 -8.35 -8.12 -11.50
CA ALA A 249 -8.69 -6.71 -11.63
C ALA A 249 -8.74 -6.26 -13.09
N THR A 250 -9.54 -5.24 -13.34
CA THR A 250 -9.56 -4.47 -14.58
C THR A 250 -8.68 -3.24 -14.38
N PHE A 251 -7.77 -2.98 -15.32
CA PHE A 251 -6.90 -1.81 -15.34
C PHE A 251 -7.43 -0.80 -16.35
N LEU A 252 -7.68 0.43 -15.90
CA LEU A 252 -8.21 1.52 -16.72
C LEU A 252 -7.30 2.74 -16.66
N THR A 253 -7.10 3.39 -17.83
CA THR A 253 -6.28 4.59 -17.96
C THR A 253 -7.00 5.63 -18.80
N GLY A 254 -6.61 6.90 -18.70
CA GLY A 254 -7.01 7.98 -19.59
C GLY A 254 -8.52 8.04 -19.83
N GLN A 255 -8.92 8.14 -21.11
CA GLN A 255 -10.34 8.25 -21.50
C GLN A 255 -11.20 7.05 -21.07
N GLY A 256 -10.62 5.85 -21.03
CA GLY A 256 -11.33 4.65 -20.57
C GLY A 256 -11.71 4.73 -19.09
N LEU A 257 -10.82 5.26 -18.25
CA LEU A 257 -11.09 5.50 -16.84
C LEU A 257 -12.14 6.62 -16.66
N LYS A 258 -11.95 7.76 -17.35
CA LYS A 258 -12.88 8.90 -17.28
C LYS A 258 -14.30 8.49 -17.71
N SER A 259 -14.43 7.82 -18.85
CA SER A 259 -15.73 7.33 -19.34
C SER A 259 -16.39 6.34 -18.36
N ARG A 260 -15.61 5.48 -17.74
CA ARG A 260 -16.14 4.50 -16.76
C ARG A 260 -16.71 5.16 -15.52
N LEU A 261 -16.10 6.23 -15.06
CA LEU A 261 -16.47 6.93 -13.83
C LEU A 261 -17.40 8.12 -14.07
N GLY A 262 -17.69 8.50 -15.33
CA GLY A 262 -18.48 9.66 -15.68
C GLY A 262 -17.78 11.00 -15.39
N LEU A 263 -16.48 11.06 -15.65
CA LEU A 263 -15.61 12.23 -15.56
C LEU A 263 -15.46 12.91 -16.92
#